data_3a02f8b709034f9f2b2725f9a2ebeae4
#
_entry.id   3a02f8b709034f9f2b2725f9a2ebeae4
#
_cell.length_a   1.000
_cell.length_b   1.000
_cell.length_c   1.000
_cell.angle_alpha   90.00
_cell.angle_beta   90.00
_cell.angle_gamma   90.00
#
_symmetry.space_group_name_H-M   'P 1'
#
loop_
_entity.id
_entity.type
_entity.pdbx_description
1 polymer ?
#
loop_
_entity_poly.entity_id
_entity_poly.type
_entity_poly.pdbx_seq_one_letter_code
_entity_poly.pdbx_strand_id
1 'polypeptide(L)'
;MSYESPAPVRQSRPAGAHVLWRCMSYLRPYWPFVLGSYLLLLGNNGISLAIPQIIRSIVDQGIRGGDIGVIQWGVLILMGLTLLRGAFTFLSGRWTEVASQSVAYDLRNAIHAKLQSLSFSYHDQAETGQLLTRAVSDVDRVRFLTGRAFLRLVEVIVLIVGISISMLLMNLRLALLTLTIVPFLVYVALWFGNRYRPLARAAQEQLDDLTTRLEQNLRGARVVKAFAQEMAEIGRFDDQNIRLFDANVVASRTRALGLPLMRLLASAGTIFILLYGGQLVIGEQLTLGELVAFTTYVSQLLAPVRRLGMIVSAVALAMASGERVFEILDARGEVQDLPGAEPLGPIEGRLRFEHVSFAYFGRHRVLDDIDFEVQPGQVVALLGATGSGKSSVISLIPRFYDPTEGRILLDGQDIRHVTVNSLRSQIGIVLQDTTLFATTIRENIAFGRPGAGEEEIVSAAQDAAAHDFILEFPEGYETYVGERGVTLSGGQKQRIAIARAILKDPRILILDDATSSVDTETEALIQAALARLMEGRTSFVIAQRLSTLRQADMVLVLEQRRIAACGRRTAEHTAHDELLEISGLYAEIYYRQLRPQEEVVFR
;
A
#
# COMPACT_ATOMS: atom_id res chain seq x y z
N MET A 1 10.00 29.32 -5.43
CA MET A 1 10.90 28.60 -4.52
C MET A 1 10.68 27.13 -4.76
N SER A 2 11.63 26.49 -5.41
CA SER A 2 11.60 25.05 -5.75
C SER A 2 11.73 24.24 -4.46
N TYR A 3 10.73 23.41 -4.19
CA TYR A 3 10.76 22.42 -3.11
C TYR A 3 11.74 21.31 -3.50
N GLU A 4 12.96 21.37 -2.99
CA GLU A 4 13.83 20.20 -2.95
C GLU A 4 13.28 19.21 -1.93
N SER A 5 12.74 18.11 -2.40
CA SER A 5 12.39 16.95 -1.57
C SER A 5 13.65 16.48 -0.83
N PRO A 6 13.58 16.28 0.49
CA PRO A 6 14.71 15.76 1.23
C PRO A 6 15.02 14.34 0.82
N ALA A 7 16.28 14.07 0.56
CA ALA A 7 16.76 12.72 0.31
C ALA A 7 16.42 11.82 1.51
N PRO A 8 15.79 10.65 1.27
CA PRO A 8 15.50 9.71 2.34
C PRO A 8 16.82 9.28 3.00
N VAL A 9 16.80 9.19 4.32
CA VAL A 9 17.91 8.62 5.10
C VAL A 9 18.24 7.27 4.51
N ARG A 10 19.37 7.15 3.82
CA ARG A 10 19.89 5.90 3.29
C ARG A 10 20.26 4.99 4.47
N GLN A 11 19.29 4.26 5.00
CA GLN A 11 19.61 3.03 5.73
C GLN A 11 20.38 2.12 4.76
N SER A 12 21.48 1.54 5.21
CA SER A 12 22.30 0.59 4.46
C SER A 12 21.38 -0.44 3.81
N ARG A 13 21.32 -0.42 2.46
CA ARG A 13 20.47 -1.36 1.69
C ARG A 13 20.84 -2.78 2.09
N PRO A 14 19.93 -3.58 2.64
CA PRO A 14 20.21 -4.97 2.87
C PRO A 14 20.61 -5.60 1.54
N ALA A 15 21.70 -6.36 1.52
CA ALA A 15 22.15 -7.05 0.31
C ALA A 15 20.99 -7.89 -0.23
N GLY A 16 20.73 -7.88 -1.53
CA GLY A 16 19.57 -8.53 -2.16
C GLY A 16 19.35 -10.00 -1.75
N ALA A 17 20.43 -10.72 -1.37
CA ALA A 17 20.38 -12.07 -0.81
C ALA A 17 19.62 -12.13 0.53
N HIS A 18 19.74 -11.12 1.40
CA HIS A 18 19.02 -11.06 2.67
C HIS A 18 17.51 -10.90 2.46
N VAL A 19 17.10 -10.04 1.52
CA VAL A 19 15.70 -9.85 1.18
C VAL A 19 15.08 -11.13 0.62
N LEU A 20 15.81 -11.81 -0.29
CA LEU A 20 15.38 -13.09 -0.84
C LEU A 20 15.13 -14.12 0.27
N TRP A 21 16.12 -14.26 1.17
CA TRP A 21 16.00 -15.19 2.29
C TRP A 21 14.83 -14.87 3.20
N ARG A 22 14.61 -13.59 3.47
CA ARG A 22 13.49 -13.13 4.29
C ARG A 22 12.13 -13.40 3.61
N CYS A 23 12.01 -13.16 2.31
CA CYS A 23 10.82 -13.54 1.54
C CYS A 23 10.55 -15.06 1.63
N MET A 24 11.60 -15.87 1.46
CA MET A 24 11.50 -17.34 1.54
C MET A 24 11.18 -17.84 2.95
N SER A 25 11.56 -17.11 4.01
CA SER A 25 11.26 -17.50 5.39
C SER A 25 9.75 -17.51 5.70
N TYR A 26 8.96 -16.72 5.01
CA TYR A 26 7.49 -16.76 5.13
C TYR A 26 6.87 -18.07 4.60
N LEU A 27 7.62 -18.89 3.85
CA LEU A 27 7.18 -20.23 3.45
C LEU A 27 7.33 -21.28 4.55
N ARG A 28 8.06 -20.99 5.65
CA ARG A 28 8.30 -21.96 6.71
C ARG A 28 7.03 -22.61 7.29
N PRO A 29 5.94 -21.87 7.58
CA PRO A 29 4.70 -22.49 8.07
C PRO A 29 4.06 -23.44 7.05
N TYR A 30 4.34 -23.24 5.76
CA TYR A 30 3.71 -23.93 4.62
C TYR A 30 4.64 -24.99 3.99
N TRP A 31 5.72 -25.40 4.70
CA TRP A 31 6.72 -26.32 4.19
C TRP A 31 6.17 -27.65 3.64
N PRO A 32 5.06 -28.25 4.14
CA PRO A 32 4.55 -29.51 3.57
C PRO A 32 4.06 -29.32 2.14
N PHE A 33 3.36 -28.21 1.85
CA PHE A 33 2.91 -27.88 0.49
C PHE A 33 4.09 -27.58 -0.43
N VAL A 34 5.10 -26.90 0.07
CA VAL A 34 6.33 -26.59 -0.67
C VAL A 34 7.07 -27.88 -1.02
N LEU A 35 7.38 -28.72 -0.02
CA LEU A 35 8.06 -30.00 -0.24
C LEU A 35 7.29 -30.91 -1.19
N GLY A 36 5.97 -31.03 -0.97
CA GLY A 36 5.12 -31.83 -1.85
C GLY A 36 5.12 -31.32 -3.30
N SER A 37 5.10 -30.00 -3.51
CA SER A 37 5.20 -29.40 -4.85
C SER A 37 6.53 -29.73 -5.53
N TYR A 38 7.65 -29.72 -4.79
CA TYR A 38 8.96 -30.10 -5.34
C TYR A 38 9.07 -31.59 -5.65
N LEU A 39 8.53 -32.46 -4.80
CA LEU A 39 8.51 -33.90 -5.07
C LEU A 39 7.68 -34.21 -6.33
N LEU A 40 6.52 -33.59 -6.48
CA LEU A 40 5.68 -33.73 -7.68
C LEU A 40 6.37 -33.15 -8.92
N LEU A 41 7.09 -32.04 -8.78
CA LEU A 41 7.90 -31.45 -9.84
C LEU A 41 9.01 -32.41 -10.31
N LEU A 42 9.74 -33.03 -9.38
CA LEU A 42 10.78 -34.01 -9.70
C LEU A 42 10.17 -35.22 -10.41
N GLY A 43 9.04 -35.73 -9.93
CA GLY A 43 8.30 -36.80 -10.61
C GLY A 43 7.86 -36.40 -12.02
N ASN A 44 7.31 -35.18 -12.19
CA ASN A 44 6.92 -34.64 -13.50
C ASN A 44 8.10 -34.51 -14.47
N ASN A 45 9.27 -34.06 -13.97
CA ASN A 45 10.50 -33.99 -14.74
C ASN A 45 11.02 -35.38 -15.10
N GLY A 46 10.95 -36.34 -14.16
CA GLY A 46 11.32 -37.75 -14.41
C GLY A 46 10.46 -38.34 -15.54
N ILE A 47 9.15 -38.13 -15.51
CA ILE A 47 8.25 -38.56 -16.61
C ILE A 47 8.65 -37.89 -17.94
N SER A 48 8.97 -36.59 -17.91
CA SER A 48 9.40 -35.86 -19.11
C SER A 48 10.68 -36.42 -19.73
N LEU A 49 11.60 -36.92 -18.91
CA LEU A 49 12.84 -37.56 -19.33
C LEU A 49 12.60 -39.01 -19.79
N ALA A 50 11.62 -39.72 -19.24
CA ALA A 50 11.29 -41.11 -19.62
C ALA A 50 10.57 -41.21 -20.97
N ILE A 51 9.73 -40.24 -21.30
CA ILE A 51 8.92 -40.27 -22.56
C ILE A 51 9.78 -40.49 -23.80
N PRO A 52 10.89 -39.78 -24.07
CA PRO A 52 11.73 -40.00 -25.24
C PRO A 52 12.40 -41.39 -25.25
N GLN A 53 12.71 -41.97 -24.08
CA GLN A 53 13.28 -43.34 -23.99
C GLN A 53 12.24 -44.40 -24.35
N ILE A 54 10.97 -44.20 -23.96
CA ILE A 54 9.89 -45.12 -24.32
C ILE A 54 9.61 -45.03 -25.84
N ILE A 55 9.62 -43.81 -26.41
CA ILE A 55 9.51 -43.61 -27.83
C ILE A 55 10.64 -44.33 -28.59
N ARG A 56 11.88 -44.24 -28.09
CA ARG A 56 13.03 -44.98 -28.59
C ARG A 56 12.73 -46.51 -28.65
N SER A 57 12.26 -47.08 -27.53
CA SER A 57 11.94 -48.51 -27.47
C SER A 57 10.84 -48.91 -28.45
N ILE A 58 9.79 -48.09 -28.59
CA ILE A 58 8.70 -48.34 -29.55
C ILE A 58 9.26 -48.37 -30.98
N VAL A 59 10.16 -47.42 -31.33
CA VAL A 59 10.71 -47.35 -32.70
C VAL A 59 11.68 -48.53 -32.96
N ASP A 60 12.60 -48.79 -32.03
CA ASP A 60 13.66 -49.78 -32.26
C ASP A 60 13.14 -51.24 -32.16
N GLN A 61 12.40 -51.57 -31.10
CA GLN A 61 11.94 -52.92 -30.85
C GLN A 61 10.56 -53.19 -31.47
N GLY A 62 9.65 -52.19 -31.37
CA GLY A 62 8.29 -52.34 -31.93
C GLY A 62 8.25 -52.25 -33.44
N ILE A 63 8.66 -51.09 -34.00
CA ILE A 63 8.52 -50.84 -35.44
C ILE A 63 9.61 -51.61 -36.23
N ARG A 64 10.87 -51.45 -35.87
CA ARG A 64 11.99 -52.07 -36.58
C ARG A 64 12.09 -53.59 -36.27
N GLY A 65 11.82 -53.97 -35.03
CA GLY A 65 11.80 -55.39 -34.60
C GLY A 65 10.53 -56.14 -34.99
N GLY A 66 9.47 -55.44 -35.46
CA GLY A 66 8.20 -56.06 -35.87
C GLY A 66 7.33 -56.54 -34.70
N ASP A 67 7.63 -56.14 -33.45
CA ASP A 67 6.86 -56.57 -32.28
C ASP A 67 5.70 -55.61 -31.98
N ILE A 68 4.50 -56.03 -32.38
CA ILE A 68 3.26 -55.26 -32.14
C ILE A 68 2.97 -55.13 -30.63
N GLY A 69 3.35 -56.12 -29.82
CA GLY A 69 3.16 -56.09 -28.37
C GLY A 69 3.93 -54.93 -27.72
N VAL A 70 5.16 -54.68 -28.15
CA VAL A 70 5.97 -53.53 -27.66
C VAL A 70 5.32 -52.19 -28.03
N ILE A 71 4.74 -52.10 -29.22
CA ILE A 71 4.01 -50.89 -29.65
C ILE A 71 2.78 -50.65 -28.76
N GLN A 72 1.95 -51.69 -28.57
CA GLN A 72 0.73 -51.57 -27.76
C GLN A 72 1.02 -51.20 -26.32
N TRP A 73 1.95 -51.91 -25.66
CA TRP A 73 2.36 -51.61 -24.29
C TRP A 73 3.03 -50.24 -24.19
N GLY A 74 3.89 -49.87 -25.13
CA GLY A 74 4.53 -48.57 -25.16
C GLY A 74 3.52 -47.41 -25.26
N VAL A 75 2.50 -47.52 -26.11
CA VAL A 75 1.42 -46.53 -26.23
C VAL A 75 0.60 -46.44 -24.93
N LEU A 76 0.24 -47.58 -24.32
CA LEU A 76 -0.51 -47.61 -23.07
C LEU A 76 0.31 -46.94 -21.93
N ILE A 77 1.62 -47.23 -21.85
CA ILE A 77 2.52 -46.60 -20.88
C ILE A 77 2.59 -45.08 -21.12
N LEU A 78 2.74 -44.63 -22.37
CA LEU A 78 2.77 -43.19 -22.69
C LEU A 78 1.45 -42.50 -22.32
N MET A 79 0.29 -43.14 -22.56
CA MET A 79 -0.99 -42.62 -22.08
C MET A 79 -1.04 -42.51 -20.56
N GLY A 80 -0.68 -43.58 -19.87
CA GLY A 80 -0.63 -43.59 -18.39
C GLY A 80 0.29 -42.51 -17.83
N LEU A 81 1.50 -42.39 -18.37
CA LEU A 81 2.45 -41.36 -17.98
C LEU A 81 1.95 -39.94 -18.27
N THR A 82 1.25 -39.74 -19.39
CA THR A 82 0.66 -38.43 -19.72
C THR A 82 -0.43 -38.04 -18.74
N LEU A 83 -1.30 -38.97 -18.37
CA LEU A 83 -2.35 -38.78 -17.36
C LEU A 83 -1.72 -38.49 -15.99
N LEU A 84 -0.71 -39.27 -15.57
CA LEU A 84 0.03 -39.08 -14.33
C LEU A 84 0.73 -37.72 -14.30
N ARG A 85 1.35 -37.32 -15.41
CA ARG A 85 1.96 -35.99 -15.58
C ARG A 85 0.94 -34.88 -15.43
N GLY A 86 -0.27 -35.04 -15.99
CA GLY A 86 -1.37 -34.09 -15.80
C GLY A 86 -1.76 -33.96 -14.32
N ALA A 87 -1.90 -35.08 -13.63
CA ALA A 87 -2.21 -35.12 -12.20
C ALA A 87 -1.10 -34.45 -11.35
N PHE A 88 0.18 -34.74 -11.63
CA PHE A 88 1.31 -34.12 -10.93
C PHE A 88 1.39 -32.61 -11.17
N THR A 89 1.16 -32.17 -12.41
CA THR A 89 1.14 -30.75 -12.77
C THR A 89 0.01 -30.01 -12.05
N PHE A 90 -1.18 -30.61 -12.02
CA PHE A 90 -2.34 -30.05 -11.33
C PHE A 90 -2.10 -29.94 -9.83
N LEU A 91 -1.66 -31.02 -9.19
CA LEU A 91 -1.47 -31.07 -7.74
C LEU A 91 -0.32 -30.17 -7.28
N SER A 92 0.81 -30.20 -7.99
CA SER A 92 1.94 -29.30 -7.74
C SER A 92 1.54 -27.83 -7.90
N GLY A 93 0.79 -27.50 -8.96
CA GLY A 93 0.24 -26.16 -9.18
C GLY A 93 -0.68 -25.70 -8.06
N ARG A 94 -1.60 -26.56 -7.63
CA ARG A 94 -2.51 -26.29 -6.50
C ARG A 94 -1.76 -26.03 -5.19
N TRP A 95 -0.82 -26.89 -4.83
CA TRP A 95 -0.07 -26.77 -3.58
C TRP A 95 0.83 -25.53 -3.58
N THR A 96 1.49 -25.24 -4.70
CA THR A 96 2.29 -24.03 -4.87
C THR A 96 1.42 -22.77 -4.74
N GLU A 97 0.24 -22.77 -5.34
CA GLU A 97 -0.67 -21.62 -5.26
C GLU A 97 -1.19 -21.42 -3.82
N VAL A 98 -1.61 -22.48 -3.13
CA VAL A 98 -2.03 -22.42 -1.73
C VAL A 98 -0.90 -21.83 -0.86
N ALA A 99 0.33 -22.37 -0.95
CA ALA A 99 1.45 -21.86 -0.17
C ALA A 99 1.74 -20.39 -0.45
N SER A 100 1.77 -19.98 -1.73
CA SER A 100 2.08 -18.59 -2.11
C SER A 100 0.98 -17.61 -1.74
N GLN A 101 -0.30 -17.99 -1.85
CA GLN A 101 -1.43 -17.16 -1.42
C GLN A 101 -1.46 -16.98 0.10
N SER A 102 -1.11 -18.03 0.85
CA SER A 102 -0.99 -17.92 2.31
C SER A 102 0.13 -16.95 2.72
N VAL A 103 1.28 -16.97 2.04
CA VAL A 103 2.34 -15.96 2.25
C VAL A 103 1.84 -14.55 1.95
N ALA A 104 1.07 -14.36 0.88
CA ALA A 104 0.51 -13.05 0.56
C ALA A 104 -0.51 -12.58 1.61
N TYR A 105 -1.32 -13.50 2.14
CA TYR A 105 -2.25 -13.23 3.24
C TYR A 105 -1.50 -12.77 4.50
N ASP A 106 -0.48 -13.52 4.91
CA ASP A 106 0.32 -13.18 6.10
C ASP A 106 1.03 -11.83 5.95
N LEU A 107 1.62 -11.56 4.77
CA LEU A 107 2.29 -10.28 4.50
C LEU A 107 1.31 -9.10 4.52
N ARG A 108 0.12 -9.25 3.92
CA ARG A 108 -0.89 -8.17 3.92
C ARG A 108 -1.38 -7.88 5.33
N ASN A 109 -1.65 -8.91 6.12
CA ASN A 109 -2.04 -8.75 7.52
C ASN A 109 -0.93 -8.08 8.35
N ALA A 110 0.32 -8.53 8.17
CA ALA A 110 1.47 -7.94 8.85
C ALA A 110 1.68 -6.46 8.48
N ILE A 111 1.56 -6.12 7.18
CA ILE A 111 1.64 -4.72 6.69
C ILE A 111 0.50 -3.90 7.30
N HIS A 112 -0.74 -4.40 7.26
CA HIS A 112 -1.89 -3.69 7.80
C HIS A 112 -1.74 -3.43 9.30
N ALA A 113 -1.42 -4.45 10.08
CA ALA A 113 -1.17 -4.32 11.51
C ALA A 113 -0.03 -3.33 11.79
N LYS A 114 1.03 -3.38 10.99
CA LYS A 114 2.16 -2.45 11.11
C LYS A 114 1.77 -1.01 10.81
N LEU A 115 1.07 -0.75 9.72
CA LEU A 115 0.59 0.59 9.35
C LEU A 115 -0.30 1.19 10.45
N GLN A 116 -1.17 0.38 11.08
CA GLN A 116 -2.00 0.83 12.20
C GLN A 116 -1.18 1.16 13.47
N SER A 117 -0.01 0.54 13.65
CA SER A 117 0.87 0.76 14.81
C SER A 117 1.87 1.90 14.61
N LEU A 118 2.05 2.39 13.38
CA LEU A 118 2.99 3.47 13.08
C LEU A 118 2.44 4.84 13.55
N SER A 119 3.36 5.74 13.93
CA SER A 119 3.05 7.09 14.37
C SER A 119 2.49 7.96 13.24
N PHE A 120 1.81 9.03 13.60
CA PHE A 120 1.24 9.99 12.66
C PHE A 120 2.32 10.62 11.75
N SER A 121 3.53 10.84 12.29
CA SER A 121 4.69 11.33 11.54
C SER A 121 5.06 10.47 10.31
N TYR A 122 4.86 9.15 10.38
CA TYR A 122 5.07 8.27 9.25
C TYR A 122 4.02 8.47 8.16
N HIS A 123 2.76 8.62 8.56
CA HIS A 123 1.64 8.81 7.62
C HIS A 123 1.68 10.17 6.92
N ASP A 124 2.15 11.21 7.61
CA ASP A 124 2.32 12.55 7.03
C ASP A 124 3.41 12.61 5.96
N GLN A 125 4.44 11.76 6.07
CA GLN A 125 5.52 11.69 5.09
C GLN A 125 5.21 10.72 3.93
N ALA A 126 4.32 9.76 4.16
CA ALA A 126 4.04 8.70 3.21
C ALA A 126 2.85 9.06 2.31
N GLU A 127 3.02 8.95 1.01
CA GLU A 127 1.91 9.05 0.07
C GLU A 127 1.01 7.81 0.17
N THR A 128 -0.28 8.00 0.47
CA THR A 128 -1.26 6.90 0.62
C THR A 128 -1.26 5.95 -0.59
N GLY A 129 -1.11 6.48 -1.81
CA GLY A 129 -1.05 5.69 -3.04
C GLY A 129 0.16 4.75 -3.09
N GLN A 130 1.32 5.19 -2.56
CA GLN A 130 2.51 4.34 -2.46
C GLN A 130 2.32 3.24 -1.43
N LEU A 131 1.73 3.52 -0.27
CA LEU A 131 1.43 2.51 0.75
C LEU A 131 0.47 1.45 0.22
N LEU A 132 -0.57 1.86 -0.51
CA LEU A 132 -1.51 0.93 -1.15
C LEU A 132 -0.81 0.05 -2.19
N THR A 133 0.05 0.64 -3.04
CA THR A 133 0.83 -0.11 -4.03
C THR A 133 1.74 -1.15 -3.37
N ARG A 134 2.39 -0.81 -2.25
CA ARG A 134 3.24 -1.73 -1.49
C ARG A 134 2.42 -2.88 -0.86
N ALA A 135 1.25 -2.59 -0.29
CA ALA A 135 0.39 -3.60 0.33
C ALA A 135 -0.27 -4.55 -0.68
N VAL A 136 -0.55 -4.11 -1.91
CA VAL A 136 -1.23 -4.90 -2.93
C VAL A 136 -0.25 -5.42 -3.97
N SER A 137 0.32 -4.54 -4.79
CA SER A 137 1.11 -4.93 -5.96
C SER A 137 2.48 -5.52 -5.60
N ASP A 138 3.19 -4.95 -4.61
CA ASP A 138 4.51 -5.46 -4.23
C ASP A 138 4.40 -6.79 -3.49
N VAL A 139 3.38 -6.98 -2.66
CA VAL A 139 3.08 -8.29 -2.05
C VAL A 139 2.77 -9.34 -3.12
N ASP A 140 2.03 -9.00 -4.18
CA ASP A 140 1.76 -9.94 -5.28
C ASP A 140 3.03 -10.36 -6.03
N ARG A 141 4.01 -9.45 -6.18
CA ARG A 141 5.32 -9.80 -6.75
C ARG A 141 6.12 -10.72 -5.84
N VAL A 142 6.09 -10.50 -4.52
CA VAL A 142 6.70 -11.41 -3.54
C VAL A 142 5.99 -12.77 -3.56
N ARG A 143 4.67 -12.82 -3.65
CA ARG A 143 3.88 -14.05 -3.83
C ARG A 143 4.31 -14.82 -5.08
N PHE A 144 4.49 -14.12 -6.21
CA PHE A 144 4.97 -14.75 -7.44
C PHE A 144 6.37 -15.36 -7.26
N LEU A 145 7.26 -14.68 -6.55
CA LEU A 145 8.60 -15.17 -6.23
C LEU A 145 8.56 -16.44 -5.39
N THR A 146 7.85 -16.42 -4.26
CA THR A 146 7.78 -17.53 -3.29
C THR A 146 7.05 -18.76 -3.85
N GLY A 147 6.12 -18.55 -4.80
CA GLY A 147 5.41 -19.61 -5.48
C GLY A 147 6.06 -20.02 -6.80
N ARG A 148 5.57 -19.42 -7.87
CA ARG A 148 5.84 -19.89 -9.24
C ARG A 148 7.25 -19.62 -9.75
N ALA A 149 7.89 -18.49 -9.38
CA ALA A 149 9.16 -18.13 -9.98
C ALA A 149 10.27 -19.08 -9.54
N PHE A 150 10.37 -19.35 -8.23
CA PHE A 150 11.40 -20.22 -7.69
C PHE A 150 11.18 -21.69 -8.08
N LEU A 151 9.95 -22.19 -8.03
CA LEU A 151 9.61 -23.53 -8.49
C LEU A 151 10.00 -23.73 -9.97
N ARG A 152 9.66 -22.75 -10.83
CA ARG A 152 10.03 -22.81 -12.25
C ARG A 152 11.52 -22.71 -12.52
N LEU A 153 12.26 -21.99 -11.69
CA LEU A 153 13.72 -21.93 -11.80
C LEU A 153 14.31 -23.33 -11.55
N VAL A 154 13.86 -24.01 -10.49
CA VAL A 154 14.29 -25.38 -10.18
C VAL A 154 13.87 -26.36 -11.28
N GLU A 155 12.63 -26.26 -11.78
CA GLU A 155 12.14 -27.05 -12.92
C GLU A 155 13.08 -26.97 -14.11
N VAL A 156 13.42 -25.75 -14.52
CA VAL A 156 14.28 -25.49 -15.69
C VAL A 156 15.68 -26.08 -15.49
N ILE A 157 16.28 -25.90 -14.31
CA ILE A 157 17.62 -26.44 -14.01
C ILE A 157 17.59 -27.97 -14.06
N VAL A 158 16.62 -28.60 -13.38
CA VAL A 158 16.50 -30.07 -13.34
C VAL A 158 16.27 -30.65 -14.73
N LEU A 159 15.42 -30.01 -15.55
CA LEU A 159 15.18 -30.45 -16.92
C LEU A 159 16.43 -30.33 -17.80
N ILE A 160 17.11 -29.19 -17.79
CA ILE A 160 18.33 -28.99 -18.60
C ILE A 160 19.39 -30.02 -18.22
N VAL A 161 19.65 -30.19 -16.92
CA VAL A 161 20.64 -31.16 -16.43
C VAL A 161 20.22 -32.59 -16.76
N GLY A 162 18.96 -32.93 -16.51
CA GLY A 162 18.42 -34.28 -16.78
C GLY A 162 18.45 -34.65 -18.27
N ILE A 163 18.04 -33.74 -19.15
CA ILE A 163 18.11 -33.95 -20.59
C ILE A 163 19.58 -34.09 -21.05
N SER A 164 20.47 -33.22 -20.58
CA SER A 164 21.87 -33.27 -20.95
C SER A 164 22.51 -34.61 -20.55
N ILE A 165 22.25 -35.09 -19.32
CA ILE A 165 22.70 -36.40 -18.86
C ILE A 165 22.11 -37.52 -19.73
N SER A 166 20.82 -37.51 -19.99
CA SER A 166 20.17 -38.53 -20.81
C SER A 166 20.76 -38.60 -22.22
N MET A 167 21.06 -37.49 -22.85
CA MET A 167 21.71 -37.43 -24.16
C MET A 167 23.13 -37.95 -24.13
N LEU A 168 23.94 -37.59 -23.11
CA LEU A 168 25.32 -38.05 -22.94
C LEU A 168 25.42 -39.56 -22.74
N LEU A 169 24.47 -40.14 -22.00
CA LEU A 169 24.39 -41.60 -21.77
C LEU A 169 23.97 -42.39 -23.03
N MET A 170 23.25 -41.75 -23.97
CA MET A 170 22.84 -42.40 -25.22
C MET A 170 23.96 -42.43 -26.26
N ASN A 171 24.52 -41.26 -26.58
CA ASN A 171 25.63 -41.18 -27.52
C ASN A 171 26.46 -39.90 -27.21
N LEU A 172 27.68 -40.12 -26.71
CA LEU A 172 28.56 -39.05 -26.26
C LEU A 172 28.90 -38.03 -27.38
N ARG A 173 29.20 -38.53 -28.59
CA ARG A 173 29.61 -37.67 -29.72
C ARG A 173 28.47 -36.78 -30.18
N LEU A 174 27.27 -37.35 -30.42
CA LEU A 174 26.09 -36.62 -30.85
C LEU A 174 25.61 -35.67 -29.76
N ALA A 175 25.68 -36.08 -28.47
CA ALA A 175 25.30 -35.24 -27.34
C ALA A 175 26.19 -34.01 -27.21
N LEU A 176 27.55 -34.17 -27.26
CA LEU A 176 28.48 -33.05 -27.18
C LEU A 176 28.24 -32.03 -28.31
N LEU A 177 28.05 -32.52 -29.56
CA LEU A 177 27.74 -31.67 -30.69
C LEU A 177 26.41 -30.90 -30.50
N THR A 178 25.38 -31.60 -30.02
CA THR A 178 24.07 -30.99 -29.77
C THR A 178 24.11 -29.99 -28.63
N LEU A 179 24.78 -30.32 -27.53
CA LEU A 179 24.90 -29.44 -26.37
C LEU A 179 25.71 -28.16 -26.67
N THR A 180 26.56 -28.14 -27.73
CA THR A 180 27.23 -26.93 -28.18
C THR A 180 26.25 -25.85 -28.65
N ILE A 181 25.05 -26.25 -29.10
CA ILE A 181 23.99 -25.32 -29.53
C ILE A 181 23.38 -24.58 -28.34
N VAL A 182 23.35 -25.20 -27.14
CA VAL A 182 22.70 -24.64 -25.96
C VAL A 182 23.33 -23.31 -25.49
N PRO A 183 24.67 -23.20 -25.34
CA PRO A 183 25.31 -21.92 -25.03
C PRO A 183 25.01 -20.83 -26.05
N PHE A 184 24.94 -21.20 -27.33
CA PHE A 184 24.61 -20.26 -28.41
C PHE A 184 23.16 -19.76 -28.28
N LEU A 185 22.23 -20.64 -27.99
CA LEU A 185 20.82 -20.27 -27.73
C LEU A 185 20.71 -19.38 -26.48
N VAL A 186 21.42 -19.71 -25.42
CA VAL A 186 21.47 -18.89 -24.19
C VAL A 186 22.05 -17.50 -24.50
N TYR A 187 23.14 -17.42 -25.24
CA TYR A 187 23.74 -16.15 -25.65
C TYR A 187 22.75 -15.27 -26.43
N VAL A 188 22.09 -15.84 -27.46
CA VAL A 188 21.10 -15.10 -28.27
C VAL A 188 19.88 -14.70 -27.41
N ALA A 189 19.44 -15.55 -26.48
CA ALA A 189 18.34 -15.24 -25.56
C ALA A 189 18.69 -14.07 -24.62
N LEU A 190 19.92 -14.05 -24.09
CA LEU A 190 20.40 -12.96 -23.23
C LEU A 190 20.60 -11.67 -24.04
N TRP A 191 21.22 -11.75 -25.22
CA TRP A 191 21.38 -10.62 -26.12
C TRP A 191 20.04 -9.98 -26.49
N PHE A 192 19.07 -10.81 -26.90
CA PHE A 192 17.70 -10.36 -27.19
C PHE A 192 17.04 -9.74 -25.96
N GLY A 193 17.13 -10.40 -24.82
CA GLY A 193 16.57 -9.91 -23.56
C GLY A 193 17.12 -8.55 -23.17
N ASN A 194 18.43 -8.36 -23.27
CA ASN A 194 19.08 -7.09 -22.95
C ASN A 194 18.70 -5.95 -23.91
N ARG A 195 18.39 -6.28 -25.17
CA ARG A 195 17.95 -5.29 -26.16
C ARG A 195 16.45 -4.97 -26.07
N TYR A 196 15.62 -5.98 -25.83
CA TYR A 196 14.17 -5.84 -25.81
C TYR A 196 13.64 -5.21 -24.51
N ARG A 197 14.24 -5.55 -23.35
CA ARG A 197 13.77 -5.07 -22.03
C ARG A 197 13.73 -3.54 -21.89
N PRO A 198 14.78 -2.77 -22.27
CA PRO A 198 14.72 -1.30 -22.17
C PRO A 198 13.65 -0.72 -23.08
N LEU A 199 13.44 -1.29 -24.27
CA LEU A 199 12.39 -0.84 -25.19
C LEU A 199 10.99 -1.13 -24.66
N ALA A 200 10.79 -2.30 -24.09
CA ALA A 200 9.52 -2.65 -23.45
C ALA A 200 9.24 -1.78 -22.22
N ARG A 201 10.29 -1.41 -21.46
CA ARG A 201 10.17 -0.46 -20.34
C ARG A 201 9.81 0.94 -20.83
N ALA A 202 10.46 1.44 -21.86
CA ALA A 202 10.14 2.74 -22.45
C ALA A 202 8.69 2.80 -22.96
N ALA A 203 8.19 1.73 -23.59
CA ALA A 203 6.79 1.65 -24.00
C ALA A 203 5.84 1.65 -22.78
N GLN A 204 6.21 0.99 -21.68
CA GLN A 204 5.43 1.02 -20.46
C GLN A 204 5.40 2.42 -19.82
N GLU A 205 6.53 3.13 -19.79
CA GLU A 205 6.61 4.51 -19.30
C GLU A 205 5.71 5.46 -20.11
N GLN A 206 5.66 5.31 -21.45
CA GLN A 206 4.72 6.08 -22.27
C GLN A 206 3.24 5.72 -22.00
N LEU A 207 2.94 4.47 -21.67
CA LEU A 207 1.59 4.06 -21.27
C LEU A 207 1.20 4.66 -19.92
N ASP A 208 2.13 4.70 -18.97
CA ASP A 208 1.92 5.29 -17.65
C ASP A 208 1.67 6.82 -17.78
N ASP A 209 2.44 7.52 -18.62
CA ASP A 209 2.24 8.94 -18.93
C ASP A 209 0.86 9.20 -19.57
N LEU A 210 0.44 8.36 -20.54
CA LEU A 210 -0.86 8.47 -21.19
C LEU A 210 -2.00 8.25 -20.18
N THR A 211 -1.86 7.24 -19.31
CA THR A 211 -2.85 6.92 -18.26
C THR A 211 -2.97 8.07 -17.25
N THR A 212 -1.85 8.64 -16.82
CA THR A 212 -1.81 9.79 -15.92
C THR A 212 -2.53 10.99 -16.53
N ARG A 213 -2.29 11.26 -17.82
CA ARG A 213 -2.99 12.34 -18.52
C ARG A 213 -4.50 12.11 -18.60
N LEU A 214 -4.91 10.88 -18.93
CA LEU A 214 -6.33 10.51 -18.96
C LEU A 214 -6.98 10.71 -17.58
N GLU A 215 -6.32 10.28 -16.52
CA GLU A 215 -6.78 10.47 -15.14
C GLU A 215 -6.93 11.97 -14.79
N GLN A 216 -5.93 12.79 -15.14
CA GLN A 216 -5.98 14.25 -14.95
C GLN A 216 -7.17 14.88 -15.70
N ASN A 217 -7.39 14.48 -16.95
CA ASN A 217 -8.50 15.00 -17.76
C ASN A 217 -9.87 14.57 -17.22
N LEU A 218 -10.00 13.34 -16.72
CA LEU A 218 -11.24 12.87 -16.09
C LEU A 218 -11.53 13.61 -14.78
N ARG A 219 -10.53 13.79 -13.91
CA ARG A 219 -10.67 14.56 -12.67
C ARG A 219 -10.94 16.05 -12.95
N GLY A 220 -10.27 16.61 -13.96
CA GLY A 220 -10.37 17.99 -14.38
C GLY A 220 -11.46 18.28 -15.42
N ALA A 221 -12.35 17.34 -15.73
CA ALA A 221 -13.32 17.47 -16.82
C ALA A 221 -14.18 18.75 -16.73
N ARG A 222 -14.56 19.16 -15.51
CA ARG A 222 -15.30 20.42 -15.29
C ARG A 222 -14.46 21.64 -15.67
N VAL A 223 -13.17 21.63 -15.36
CA VAL A 223 -12.23 22.72 -15.69
C VAL A 223 -12.01 22.79 -17.20
N VAL A 224 -11.74 21.65 -17.84
CA VAL A 224 -11.58 21.58 -19.30
C VAL A 224 -12.81 22.15 -20.02
N LYS A 225 -14.01 21.75 -19.57
CA LYS A 225 -15.27 22.24 -20.14
C LYS A 225 -15.53 23.72 -19.83
N ALA A 226 -15.26 24.17 -18.60
CA ALA A 226 -15.47 25.57 -18.20
C ALA A 226 -14.60 26.54 -19.01
N PHE A 227 -13.40 26.09 -19.43
CA PHE A 227 -12.48 26.90 -20.22
C PHE A 227 -12.52 26.56 -21.73
N ALA A 228 -13.44 25.70 -22.20
CA ALA A 228 -13.59 25.27 -23.59
C ALA A 228 -12.27 24.79 -24.21
N GLN A 229 -11.48 24.00 -23.47
CA GLN A 229 -10.17 23.51 -23.89
C GLN A 229 -10.19 22.04 -24.36
N GLU A 230 -11.36 21.49 -24.75
CA GLU A 230 -11.51 20.10 -25.16
C GLU A 230 -10.60 19.75 -26.33
N MET A 231 -10.56 20.60 -27.37
CA MET A 231 -9.73 20.33 -28.56
C MET A 231 -8.22 20.37 -28.26
N ALA A 232 -7.81 21.26 -27.35
CA ALA A 232 -6.41 21.30 -26.91
C ALA A 232 -6.01 20.04 -26.13
N GLU A 233 -6.88 19.53 -25.25
CA GLU A 233 -6.63 18.30 -24.50
C GLU A 233 -6.69 17.06 -25.39
N ILE A 234 -7.58 17.01 -26.39
CA ILE A 234 -7.62 15.94 -27.39
C ILE A 234 -6.29 15.91 -28.17
N GLY A 235 -5.80 17.07 -28.63
CA GLY A 235 -4.52 17.14 -29.33
C GLY A 235 -3.33 16.67 -28.49
N ARG A 236 -3.29 17.09 -27.21
CA ARG A 236 -2.25 16.65 -26.27
C ARG A 236 -2.29 15.15 -25.97
N PHE A 237 -3.50 14.57 -25.89
CA PHE A 237 -3.68 13.13 -25.73
C PHE A 237 -3.22 12.37 -26.96
N ASP A 238 -3.54 12.86 -28.15
CA ASP A 238 -3.13 12.26 -29.43
C ASP A 238 -1.60 12.26 -29.59
N ASP A 239 -0.94 13.37 -29.28
CA ASP A 239 0.53 13.46 -29.26
C ASP A 239 1.16 12.40 -28.34
N GLN A 240 0.60 12.19 -27.16
CA GLN A 240 1.11 11.19 -26.22
C GLN A 240 0.81 9.76 -26.71
N ASN A 241 -0.36 9.55 -27.34
CA ASN A 241 -0.74 8.27 -27.93
C ASN A 241 0.17 7.88 -29.12
N ILE A 242 0.58 8.87 -29.94
CA ILE A 242 1.56 8.67 -31.01
C ILE A 242 2.92 8.24 -30.44
N ARG A 243 3.39 8.86 -29.36
CA ARG A 243 4.64 8.45 -28.68
C ARG A 243 4.57 7.02 -28.15
N LEU A 244 3.45 6.63 -27.55
CA LEU A 244 3.20 5.26 -27.12
C LEU A 244 3.20 4.29 -28.31
N PHE A 245 2.54 4.67 -29.41
CA PHE A 245 2.53 3.88 -30.64
C PHE A 245 3.94 3.66 -31.17
N ASP A 246 4.74 4.72 -31.29
CA ASP A 246 6.13 4.63 -31.80
C ASP A 246 7.01 3.75 -30.90
N ALA A 247 6.91 3.91 -29.57
CA ALA A 247 7.63 3.07 -28.62
C ALA A 247 7.25 1.59 -28.76
N ASN A 248 5.97 1.29 -28.93
CA ASN A 248 5.48 -0.07 -29.17
C ASN A 248 5.92 -0.63 -30.52
N VAL A 249 5.96 0.16 -31.58
CA VAL A 249 6.46 -0.25 -32.90
C VAL A 249 7.93 -0.63 -32.82
N VAL A 250 8.77 0.18 -32.14
CA VAL A 250 10.20 -0.11 -31.96
C VAL A 250 10.40 -1.40 -31.16
N ALA A 251 9.69 -1.56 -30.06
CA ALA A 251 9.72 -2.79 -29.25
C ALA A 251 9.26 -4.01 -30.06
N SER A 252 8.17 -3.86 -30.83
CA SER A 252 7.61 -4.93 -31.66
C SER A 252 8.54 -5.34 -32.80
N ARG A 253 9.22 -4.40 -33.47
CA ARG A 253 10.25 -4.71 -34.50
C ARG A 253 11.39 -5.54 -33.91
N THR A 254 11.88 -5.17 -32.73
CA THR A 254 12.93 -5.94 -32.04
C THR A 254 12.44 -7.35 -31.69
N ARG A 255 11.21 -7.48 -31.25
CA ARG A 255 10.59 -8.77 -30.93
C ARG A 255 10.35 -9.63 -32.19
N ALA A 256 9.92 -9.01 -33.29
CA ALA A 256 9.66 -9.67 -34.56
C ALA A 256 10.94 -10.25 -35.21
N LEU A 257 12.12 -9.70 -34.91
CA LEU A 257 13.40 -10.25 -35.35
C LEU A 257 13.96 -11.28 -34.38
N GLY A 258 13.93 -11.01 -33.08
CA GLY A 258 14.58 -11.86 -32.08
C GLY A 258 13.96 -13.23 -31.89
N LEU A 259 12.61 -13.32 -31.86
CA LEU A 259 11.94 -14.60 -31.65
C LEU A 259 12.11 -15.58 -32.82
N PRO A 260 11.96 -15.18 -34.11
CA PRO A 260 12.25 -16.05 -35.23
C PRO A 260 13.71 -16.47 -35.30
N LEU A 261 14.66 -15.60 -34.98
CA LEU A 261 16.08 -15.96 -34.93
C LEU A 261 16.37 -17.09 -33.95
N MET A 262 15.79 -17.04 -32.75
CA MET A 262 15.90 -18.14 -31.78
C MET A 262 15.29 -19.46 -32.32
N ARG A 263 14.14 -19.37 -32.99
CA ARG A 263 13.52 -20.55 -33.60
C ARG A 263 14.37 -21.11 -34.74
N LEU A 264 14.96 -20.25 -35.56
CA LEU A 264 15.82 -20.62 -36.66
C LEU A 264 17.07 -21.37 -36.17
N LEU A 265 17.73 -20.88 -35.12
CA LEU A 265 18.84 -21.55 -34.48
C LEU A 265 18.48 -22.94 -33.92
N ALA A 266 17.30 -23.03 -33.28
CA ALA A 266 16.82 -24.32 -32.78
C ALA A 266 16.51 -25.30 -33.91
N SER A 267 15.88 -24.84 -35.00
CA SER A 267 15.60 -25.65 -36.20
C SER A 267 16.86 -26.07 -36.92
N ALA A 268 17.85 -25.18 -37.02
CA ALA A 268 19.19 -25.52 -37.57
C ALA A 268 19.85 -26.64 -36.74
N GLY A 269 19.74 -26.57 -35.41
CA GLY A 269 20.18 -27.65 -34.53
C GLY A 269 19.50 -28.98 -34.82
N THR A 270 18.18 -28.96 -35.02
CA THR A 270 17.42 -30.17 -35.37
C THR A 270 17.84 -30.73 -36.74
N ILE A 271 18.01 -29.86 -37.75
CA ILE A 271 18.51 -30.27 -39.09
C ILE A 271 19.91 -30.88 -38.97
N PHE A 272 20.81 -30.27 -38.20
CA PHE A 272 22.14 -30.81 -37.99
C PHE A 272 22.13 -32.20 -37.32
N ILE A 273 21.26 -32.40 -36.28
CA ILE A 273 21.07 -33.70 -35.63
C ILE A 273 20.55 -34.72 -36.61
N LEU A 274 19.60 -34.35 -37.48
CA LEU A 274 19.07 -35.28 -38.50
C LEU A 274 20.12 -35.64 -39.54
N LEU A 275 20.95 -34.70 -39.98
CA LEU A 275 22.01 -34.98 -40.95
C LEU A 275 23.13 -35.85 -40.37
N TYR A 276 23.73 -35.43 -39.28
CA TYR A 276 24.85 -36.15 -38.64
C TYR A 276 24.35 -37.43 -37.94
N GLY A 277 23.25 -37.34 -37.19
CA GLY A 277 22.67 -38.50 -36.53
C GLY A 277 22.14 -39.53 -37.56
N GLY A 278 21.59 -39.08 -38.70
CA GLY A 278 21.20 -39.93 -39.81
C GLY A 278 22.41 -40.68 -40.41
N GLN A 279 23.56 -40.02 -40.58
CA GLN A 279 24.82 -40.67 -41.00
C GLN A 279 25.26 -41.75 -39.98
N LEU A 280 25.15 -41.45 -38.67
CA LEU A 280 25.43 -42.45 -37.64
C LEU A 280 24.46 -43.63 -37.66
N VAL A 281 23.21 -43.41 -38.00
CA VAL A 281 22.21 -44.49 -38.15
C VAL A 281 22.53 -45.37 -39.36
N ILE A 282 22.88 -44.78 -40.52
CA ILE A 282 23.30 -45.51 -41.71
C ILE A 282 24.58 -46.34 -41.44
N GLY A 283 25.50 -45.78 -40.63
CA GLY A 283 26.72 -46.42 -40.20
C GLY A 283 26.58 -47.39 -39.02
N GLU A 284 25.36 -47.72 -38.62
CA GLU A 284 25.01 -48.62 -37.49
C GLU A 284 25.61 -48.22 -36.12
N GLN A 285 26.02 -46.96 -35.96
CA GLN A 285 26.56 -46.40 -34.71
C GLN A 285 25.48 -45.79 -33.82
N LEU A 286 24.28 -45.61 -34.32
CA LEU A 286 23.10 -45.07 -33.64
C LEU A 286 21.85 -45.82 -34.09
N THR A 287 20.89 -46.07 -33.22
CA THR A 287 19.59 -46.62 -33.64
C THR A 287 18.64 -45.52 -34.15
N LEU A 288 17.66 -45.89 -34.94
CA LEU A 288 16.61 -44.95 -35.41
C LEU A 288 15.83 -44.39 -34.23
N GLY A 289 15.52 -45.20 -33.23
CA GLY A 289 14.82 -44.78 -32.02
C GLY A 289 15.64 -43.79 -31.19
N GLU A 290 16.99 -43.98 -31.13
CA GLU A 290 17.88 -43.02 -30.51
C GLU A 290 17.84 -41.66 -31.20
N LEU A 291 17.85 -41.63 -32.52
CA LEU A 291 17.73 -40.38 -33.30
C LEU A 291 16.42 -39.66 -33.02
N VAL A 292 15.30 -40.39 -32.94
CA VAL A 292 14.01 -39.81 -32.57
C VAL A 292 14.01 -39.28 -31.13
N ALA A 293 14.61 -40.00 -30.19
CA ALA A 293 14.72 -39.54 -28.82
C ALA A 293 15.60 -38.26 -28.68
N PHE A 294 16.72 -38.18 -29.43
CA PHE A 294 17.56 -36.97 -29.49
C PHE A 294 16.80 -35.76 -30.00
N THR A 295 16.06 -35.88 -31.10
CA THR A 295 15.24 -34.78 -31.64
C THR A 295 14.15 -34.32 -30.65
N THR A 296 13.57 -35.26 -29.91
CA THR A 296 12.58 -35.00 -28.88
C THR A 296 13.21 -34.23 -27.70
N TYR A 297 14.37 -34.66 -27.21
CA TYR A 297 15.09 -33.98 -26.15
C TYR A 297 15.49 -32.54 -26.51
N VAL A 298 15.98 -32.32 -27.74
CA VAL A 298 16.33 -30.96 -28.21
C VAL A 298 15.10 -30.07 -28.25
N SER A 299 13.98 -30.58 -28.73
CA SER A 299 12.70 -29.85 -28.72
C SER A 299 12.27 -29.45 -27.32
N GLN A 300 12.50 -30.33 -26.33
CA GLN A 300 12.20 -30.07 -24.92
C GLN A 300 13.13 -29.03 -24.28
N LEU A 301 14.39 -28.90 -24.71
CA LEU A 301 15.37 -27.93 -24.19
C LEU A 301 15.03 -26.48 -24.54
N LEU A 302 14.38 -26.24 -25.67
CA LEU A 302 14.13 -24.88 -26.18
C LEU A 302 13.25 -24.04 -25.26
N ALA A 303 12.18 -24.62 -24.74
CA ALA A 303 11.21 -23.90 -23.90
C ALA A 303 11.78 -23.46 -22.52
N PRO A 304 12.49 -24.32 -21.78
CA PRO A 304 13.18 -23.97 -20.54
C PRO A 304 14.20 -22.84 -20.72
N VAL A 305 15.07 -22.94 -21.73
CA VAL A 305 16.09 -21.92 -22.00
C VAL A 305 15.46 -20.54 -22.24
N ARG A 306 14.40 -20.48 -23.02
CA ARG A 306 13.67 -19.22 -23.30
C ARG A 306 13.04 -18.62 -22.04
N ARG A 307 12.55 -19.46 -21.12
CA ARG A 307 11.92 -19.02 -19.88
C ARG A 307 12.89 -18.47 -18.85
N LEU A 308 14.15 -18.94 -18.83
CA LEU A 308 15.19 -18.49 -17.88
C LEU A 308 15.30 -16.96 -17.83
N GLY A 309 15.37 -16.32 -18.98
CA GLY A 309 15.47 -14.87 -19.06
C GLY A 309 14.32 -14.11 -18.40
N MET A 310 13.09 -14.63 -18.54
CA MET A 310 11.90 -14.03 -17.89
C MET A 310 11.90 -14.26 -16.38
N ILE A 311 12.28 -15.46 -15.94
CA ILE A 311 12.32 -15.81 -14.51
C ILE A 311 13.32 -14.94 -13.76
N VAL A 312 14.54 -14.77 -14.28
CA VAL A 312 15.58 -13.94 -13.67
C VAL A 312 15.10 -12.50 -13.48
N SER A 313 14.42 -11.94 -14.50
CA SER A 313 13.87 -10.58 -14.40
C SER A 313 12.74 -10.48 -13.37
N ALA A 314 11.86 -11.48 -13.31
CA ALA A 314 10.77 -11.51 -12.35
C ALA A 314 11.29 -11.65 -10.91
N VAL A 315 12.35 -12.44 -10.70
CA VAL A 315 13.03 -12.54 -9.39
C VAL A 315 13.62 -11.20 -8.98
N ALA A 316 14.35 -10.52 -9.87
CA ALA A 316 14.94 -9.21 -9.56
C ALA A 316 13.86 -8.17 -9.21
N LEU A 317 12.76 -8.15 -9.95
CA LEU A 317 11.63 -7.24 -9.67
C LEU A 317 10.96 -7.57 -8.33
N ALA A 318 10.76 -8.85 -8.03
CA ALA A 318 10.17 -9.28 -6.78
C ALA A 318 11.07 -8.99 -5.57
N MET A 319 12.40 -9.06 -5.74
CA MET A 319 13.36 -8.66 -4.70
C MET A 319 13.24 -7.16 -4.38
N ALA A 320 13.20 -6.31 -5.40
CA ALA A 320 13.00 -4.87 -5.21
C ALA A 320 11.64 -4.56 -4.54
N SER A 321 10.60 -5.31 -4.87
CA SER A 321 9.29 -5.20 -4.21
C SER A 321 9.34 -5.68 -2.75
N GLY A 322 10.08 -6.76 -2.48
CA GLY A 322 10.32 -7.25 -1.12
C GLY A 322 11.04 -6.22 -0.25
N GLU A 323 12.03 -5.51 -0.79
CA GLU A 323 12.71 -4.40 -0.08
C GLU A 323 11.68 -3.35 0.39
N ARG A 324 10.80 -2.89 -0.49
CA ARG A 324 9.78 -1.89 -0.14
C ARG A 324 8.74 -2.39 0.86
N VAL A 325 8.38 -3.67 0.78
CA VAL A 325 7.50 -4.31 1.78
C VAL A 325 8.16 -4.34 3.15
N PHE A 326 9.44 -4.75 3.22
CA PHE A 326 10.17 -4.80 4.48
C PHE A 326 10.55 -3.43 5.03
N GLU A 327 10.71 -2.40 4.21
CA GLU A 327 10.80 -1.01 4.68
C GLU A 327 9.60 -0.63 5.57
N ILE A 328 8.39 -1.04 5.20
CA ILE A 328 7.20 -0.79 6.05
C ILE A 328 7.27 -1.63 7.32
N LEU A 329 7.53 -2.94 7.19
CA LEU A 329 7.53 -3.86 8.34
C LEU A 329 8.61 -3.53 9.37
N ASP A 330 9.75 -2.98 8.92
CA ASP A 330 10.87 -2.59 9.76
C ASP A 330 10.82 -1.13 10.21
N ALA A 331 9.88 -0.33 9.67
CA ALA A 331 9.72 1.06 10.04
C ALA A 331 9.48 1.21 11.56
N ARG A 332 10.16 2.15 12.18
CA ARG A 332 9.95 2.49 13.59
C ARG A 332 9.12 3.75 13.67
N GLY A 333 8.02 3.71 14.44
CA GLY A 333 7.29 4.92 14.79
C GLY A 333 8.12 5.82 15.71
N GLU A 334 8.07 7.12 15.51
CA GLU A 334 8.71 8.09 16.42
C GLU A 334 8.05 8.07 17.79
N VAL A 335 6.72 7.89 17.82
CA VAL A 335 5.92 7.78 19.05
C VAL A 335 5.62 6.31 19.32
N GLN A 336 6.09 5.82 20.45
CA GLN A 336 5.88 4.45 20.95
C GLN A 336 5.69 4.48 22.45
N ASP A 337 5.04 3.46 22.99
CA ASP A 337 5.00 3.27 24.44
C ASP A 337 6.42 3.00 24.96
N LEU A 338 6.84 3.77 25.95
CA LEU A 338 8.14 3.57 26.59
C LEU A 338 8.13 2.26 27.39
N PRO A 339 9.29 1.61 27.55
CA PRO A 339 9.39 0.47 28.47
C PRO A 339 8.95 0.88 29.88
N GLY A 340 7.91 0.24 30.41
CA GLY A 340 7.33 0.57 31.70
C GLY A 340 6.22 1.64 31.64
N ALA A 341 5.71 2.00 30.46
CA ALA A 341 4.53 2.85 30.36
C ALA A 341 3.29 2.14 30.96
N GLU A 342 2.60 2.82 31.85
CA GLU A 342 1.42 2.30 32.53
C GLU A 342 0.14 2.80 31.87
N PRO A 343 -0.96 2.05 31.91
CA PRO A 343 -2.25 2.55 31.46
C PRO A 343 -2.70 3.75 32.30
N LEU A 344 -3.14 4.82 31.63
CA LEU A 344 -3.72 5.99 32.29
C LEU A 344 -5.08 5.61 32.90
N GLY A 345 -5.25 5.87 34.17
CA GLY A 345 -6.52 5.71 34.87
C GLY A 345 -7.57 6.76 34.45
N PRO A 346 -8.74 6.78 35.14
CA PRO A 346 -9.70 7.88 34.97
C PRO A 346 -9.05 9.22 35.33
N ILE A 347 -9.24 10.22 34.46
CA ILE A 347 -8.62 11.54 34.60
C ILE A 347 -9.64 12.61 34.97
N GLU A 348 -9.18 13.66 35.65
CA GLU A 348 -9.95 14.89 35.86
C GLU A 348 -9.88 15.80 34.63
N GLY A 349 -8.73 15.81 33.93
CA GLY A 349 -8.50 16.56 32.70
C GLY A 349 -7.73 17.87 32.91
N ARG A 350 -6.89 17.97 33.96
CA ARG A 350 -5.93 19.07 34.12
C ARG A 350 -4.77 18.89 33.15
N LEU A 351 -4.55 19.84 32.25
CA LEU A 351 -3.48 19.77 31.27
C LEU A 351 -2.46 20.89 31.50
N ARG A 352 -1.16 20.54 31.52
CA ARG A 352 -0.04 21.47 31.69
C ARG A 352 0.98 21.29 30.60
N PHE A 353 1.27 22.35 29.86
CA PHE A 353 2.44 22.45 28.97
C PHE A 353 3.55 23.14 29.76
N GLU A 354 4.71 22.47 29.90
CA GLU A 354 5.88 23.01 30.59
C GLU A 354 7.02 23.22 29.60
N HIS A 355 7.25 24.48 29.22
CA HIS A 355 8.31 24.91 28.31
C HIS A 355 8.40 24.06 27.04
N VAL A 356 7.28 23.82 26.41
CA VAL A 356 7.18 22.90 25.25
C VAL A 356 7.66 23.60 23.99
N SER A 357 8.69 23.01 23.37
CA SER A 357 9.13 23.35 22.00
C SER A 357 8.93 22.15 21.09
N PHE A 358 8.56 22.40 19.84
CA PHE A 358 8.29 21.34 18.88
C PHE A 358 8.75 21.70 17.46
N ALA A 359 9.35 20.72 16.78
CA ALA A 359 9.75 20.80 15.40
C ALA A 359 9.34 19.53 14.64
N TYR A 360 8.61 19.67 13.52
CA TYR A 360 8.33 18.53 12.65
C TYR A 360 9.64 18.00 12.04
N PHE A 361 9.87 16.70 12.20
CA PHE A 361 11.02 15.98 11.60
C PHE A 361 12.39 16.60 11.93
N GLY A 362 12.49 17.27 13.07
CA GLY A 362 13.75 17.90 13.53
C GLY A 362 14.24 19.09 12.68
N ARG A 363 13.43 19.66 11.78
CA ARG A 363 13.89 20.66 10.80
C ARG A 363 13.58 22.10 11.16
N HIS A 364 12.31 22.41 11.38
CA HIS A 364 11.88 23.78 11.67
C HIS A 364 11.05 23.79 12.95
N ARG A 365 11.47 24.57 13.94
CA ARG A 365 10.64 24.83 15.12
C ARG A 365 9.32 25.43 14.68
N VAL A 366 8.22 24.85 15.15
CA VAL A 366 6.85 25.32 14.92
C VAL A 366 6.23 25.84 16.21
N LEU A 367 6.71 25.33 17.36
CA LEU A 367 6.40 25.85 18.69
C LEU A 367 7.71 26.12 19.42
N ASP A 368 7.77 27.22 20.16
CA ASP A 368 8.95 27.68 20.88
C ASP A 368 8.54 28.17 22.26
N ASP A 369 8.93 27.44 23.31
CA ASP A 369 8.71 27.77 24.72
C ASP A 369 7.22 28.02 25.07
N ILE A 370 6.35 27.07 24.73
CA ILE A 370 4.92 27.11 25.06
C ILE A 370 4.72 26.66 26.51
N ASP A 371 4.25 27.56 27.36
CA ASP A 371 3.96 27.31 28.77
C ASP A 371 2.57 27.82 29.14
N PHE A 372 1.68 26.92 29.58
CA PHE A 372 0.32 27.22 30.08
C PHE A 372 -0.26 26.05 30.85
N GLU A 373 -1.25 26.36 31.68
CA GLU A 373 -2.01 25.35 32.46
C GLU A 373 -3.51 25.56 32.30
N VAL A 374 -4.22 24.46 32.16
CA VAL A 374 -5.69 24.40 32.01
C VAL A 374 -6.26 23.56 33.12
N GLN A 375 -7.30 24.06 33.79
CA GLN A 375 -8.01 23.34 34.84
C GLN A 375 -9.09 22.42 34.24
N PRO A 376 -9.50 21.37 34.95
CA PRO A 376 -10.57 20.49 34.52
C PRO A 376 -11.86 21.26 34.16
N GLY A 377 -12.47 20.91 33.03
CA GLY A 377 -13.72 21.50 32.57
C GLY A 377 -13.59 22.87 31.88
N GLN A 378 -12.40 23.45 31.77
CA GLN A 378 -12.22 24.74 31.08
C GLN A 378 -12.23 24.60 29.56
N VAL A 379 -12.78 25.61 28.90
CA VAL A 379 -12.74 25.80 27.44
C VAL A 379 -11.58 26.75 27.07
N VAL A 380 -10.61 26.23 26.32
CA VAL A 380 -9.43 26.96 25.83
C VAL A 380 -9.59 27.26 24.35
N ALA A 381 -9.62 28.52 23.97
CA ALA A 381 -9.63 28.95 22.59
C ALA A 381 -8.22 29.28 22.10
N LEU A 382 -7.81 28.71 20.96
CA LEU A 382 -6.55 29.01 20.28
C LEU A 382 -6.79 29.96 19.12
N LEU A 383 -6.14 31.13 19.13
CA LEU A 383 -6.25 32.15 18.10
C LEU A 383 -4.88 32.48 17.51
N GLY A 384 -4.81 32.92 16.27
CA GLY A 384 -3.57 33.34 15.61
C GLY A 384 -3.64 33.12 14.08
N ALA A 385 -2.69 33.68 13.35
CA ALA A 385 -2.60 33.54 11.90
C ALA A 385 -2.36 32.09 11.45
N THR A 386 -2.61 31.78 10.18
CA THR A 386 -2.24 30.48 9.61
C THR A 386 -0.74 30.26 9.75
N GLY A 387 -0.35 29.07 10.20
CA GLY A 387 1.07 28.74 10.45
C GLY A 387 1.63 29.23 11.81
N SER A 388 0.80 29.81 12.71
CA SER A 388 1.25 30.23 14.05
C SER A 388 1.51 29.09 15.03
N GLY A 389 1.08 27.84 14.71
CA GLY A 389 1.31 26.66 15.54
C GLY A 389 0.06 26.09 16.24
N LYS A 390 -1.15 26.63 16.02
CA LYS A 390 -2.40 26.16 16.65
C LYS A 390 -2.64 24.67 16.49
N SER A 391 -2.60 24.17 15.24
CA SER A 391 -2.80 22.74 14.95
C SER A 391 -1.68 21.88 15.55
N SER A 392 -0.48 22.43 15.71
CA SER A 392 0.62 21.70 16.37
C SER A 392 0.38 21.55 17.87
N VAL A 393 -0.14 22.58 18.56
CA VAL A 393 -0.51 22.48 19.98
C VAL A 393 -1.53 21.36 20.19
N ILE A 394 -2.64 21.36 19.41
CA ILE A 394 -3.67 20.33 19.55
C ILE A 394 -3.21 18.92 19.14
N SER A 395 -2.22 18.80 18.24
CA SER A 395 -1.66 17.51 17.81
C SER A 395 -0.73 16.86 18.85
N LEU A 396 -0.16 17.66 19.75
CA LEU A 396 0.69 17.18 20.84
C LEU A 396 -0.14 16.58 21.99
N ILE A 397 -1.37 17.05 22.23
CA ILE A 397 -2.23 16.58 23.31
C ILE A 397 -2.56 15.07 23.20
N PRO A 398 -3.00 14.53 22.03
CA PRO A 398 -3.24 13.09 21.83
C PRO A 398 -1.94 12.33 21.56
N ARG A 399 -0.79 12.98 21.72
CA ARG A 399 0.53 12.41 21.45
C ARG A 399 0.60 11.83 20.03
N PHE A 400 0.19 12.62 19.02
CA PHE A 400 0.46 12.29 17.62
C PHE A 400 1.93 12.48 17.30
N TYR A 401 2.57 13.41 18.03
CA TYR A 401 3.99 13.70 18.06
C TYR A 401 4.45 13.87 19.51
N ASP A 402 5.70 13.60 19.79
CA ASP A 402 6.33 13.94 21.06
C ASP A 402 6.97 15.35 20.99
N PRO A 403 6.94 16.15 22.05
CA PRO A 403 7.63 17.46 22.08
C PRO A 403 9.14 17.26 21.93
N THR A 404 9.80 18.21 21.24
CA THR A 404 11.26 18.19 21.08
C THR A 404 11.98 18.59 22.38
N GLU A 405 11.41 19.56 23.11
CA GLU A 405 11.88 20.03 24.41
C GLU A 405 10.66 20.25 25.31
N GLY A 406 10.87 20.21 26.62
CA GLY A 406 9.81 20.35 27.60
C GLY A 406 8.98 19.07 27.79
N ARG A 407 7.82 19.22 28.42
CA ARG A 407 6.90 18.10 28.68
C ARG A 407 5.45 18.55 28.76
N ILE A 408 4.56 17.59 28.53
CA ILE A 408 3.11 17.78 28.66
C ILE A 408 2.63 16.85 29.76
N LEU A 409 1.98 17.43 30.75
CA LEU A 409 1.45 16.69 31.89
C LEU A 409 -0.08 16.64 31.80
N LEU A 410 -0.63 15.48 32.05
CA LEU A 410 -2.07 15.25 32.22
C LEU A 410 -2.31 14.74 33.64
N ASP A 411 -3.06 15.53 34.43
CA ASP A 411 -3.24 15.31 35.87
C ASP A 411 -1.92 15.07 36.63
N GLY A 412 -0.88 15.79 36.23
CA GLY A 412 0.46 15.70 36.81
C GLY A 412 1.34 14.56 36.29
N GLN A 413 0.82 13.70 35.41
CA GLN A 413 1.57 12.61 34.77
C GLN A 413 2.07 13.02 33.37
N ASP A 414 3.35 12.82 33.09
CA ASP A 414 3.89 13.04 31.74
C ASP A 414 3.28 12.05 30.74
N ILE A 415 2.66 12.57 29.68
CA ILE A 415 1.98 11.76 28.67
C ILE A 415 2.91 10.77 27.93
N ARG A 416 4.23 10.93 28.04
CA ARG A 416 5.21 9.98 27.48
C ARG A 416 5.32 8.69 28.31
N HIS A 417 4.97 8.73 29.59
CA HIS A 417 5.08 7.60 30.51
C HIS A 417 3.77 6.77 30.62
N VAL A 418 2.72 7.19 29.92
CA VAL A 418 1.47 6.43 29.84
C VAL A 418 1.33 5.76 28.47
N THR A 419 0.53 4.68 28.39
CA THR A 419 0.30 4.01 27.10
C THR A 419 -0.53 4.89 26.18
N VAL A 420 -0.14 4.97 24.90
CA VAL A 420 -0.80 5.80 23.89
C VAL A 420 -2.29 5.47 23.76
N ASN A 421 -2.64 4.19 23.88
CA ASN A 421 -4.03 3.75 23.77
C ASN A 421 -4.88 4.27 24.94
N SER A 422 -4.40 4.18 26.19
CA SER A 422 -5.12 4.70 27.36
C SER A 422 -5.26 6.22 27.33
N LEU A 423 -4.23 6.94 26.88
CA LEU A 423 -4.29 8.38 26.68
C LEU A 423 -5.36 8.76 25.66
N ARG A 424 -5.32 8.18 24.47
CA ARG A 424 -6.25 8.48 23.38
C ARG A 424 -7.68 8.03 23.64
N SER A 425 -7.88 7.06 24.52
CA SER A 425 -9.24 6.66 24.94
C SER A 425 -9.95 7.78 25.68
N GLN A 426 -9.23 8.64 26.41
CA GLN A 426 -9.75 9.78 27.18
C GLN A 426 -9.93 11.07 26.35
N ILE A 427 -9.49 11.08 25.08
CA ILE A 427 -9.50 12.26 24.22
C ILE A 427 -10.46 12.08 23.05
N GLY A 428 -11.40 13.01 22.87
CA GLY A 428 -12.27 13.13 21.69
C GLY A 428 -11.74 14.19 20.73
N ILE A 429 -11.85 13.94 19.42
CA ILE A 429 -11.38 14.89 18.41
C ILE A 429 -12.47 15.05 17.35
N VAL A 430 -12.83 16.31 17.05
CA VAL A 430 -13.66 16.70 15.91
C VAL A 430 -12.79 17.54 14.99
N LEU A 431 -12.45 17.01 13.82
CA LEU A 431 -11.58 17.66 12.84
C LEU A 431 -12.37 18.55 11.88
N GLN A 432 -11.71 19.56 11.32
CA GLN A 432 -12.23 20.45 10.28
C GLN A 432 -12.72 19.66 9.06
N ASP A 433 -11.86 18.80 8.51
CA ASP A 433 -12.21 17.88 7.43
C ASP A 433 -12.75 16.57 8.01
N THR A 434 -14.05 16.50 8.16
CA THR A 434 -14.72 15.31 8.69
C THR A 434 -14.62 14.14 7.73
N THR A 435 -13.86 13.11 8.11
CA THR A 435 -13.78 11.86 7.38
C THR A 435 -14.80 10.85 7.91
N LEU A 436 -15.70 10.39 7.04
CA LEU A 436 -16.59 9.27 7.30
C LEU A 436 -16.11 8.03 6.53
N PHE A 437 -16.26 6.87 7.15
CA PHE A 437 -15.94 5.60 6.53
C PHE A 437 -17.07 5.15 5.60
N ALA A 438 -16.73 4.44 4.53
CA ALA A 438 -17.68 3.85 3.59
C ALA A 438 -18.41 2.66 4.25
N THR A 439 -19.33 2.98 5.13
CA THR A 439 -20.16 2.06 5.91
C THR A 439 -21.47 2.75 6.29
N THR A 440 -22.30 2.18 7.17
CA THR A 440 -23.57 2.80 7.58
C THR A 440 -23.35 4.02 8.48
N ILE A 441 -24.38 4.89 8.61
CA ILE A 441 -24.37 6.02 9.54
C ILE A 441 -24.20 5.48 10.98
N ARG A 442 -24.91 4.42 11.34
CA ARG A 442 -24.79 3.73 12.62
C ARG A 442 -23.34 3.38 12.95
N GLU A 443 -22.65 2.67 12.06
CA GLU A 443 -21.27 2.25 12.26
C GLU A 443 -20.30 3.45 12.31
N ASN A 444 -20.58 4.52 11.57
CA ASN A 444 -19.82 5.75 11.66
C ASN A 444 -19.93 6.43 13.03
N ILE A 445 -21.10 6.45 13.66
CA ILE A 445 -21.29 6.97 15.01
C ILE A 445 -20.66 6.01 16.03
N ALA A 446 -20.92 4.71 15.91
CA ALA A 446 -20.40 3.67 16.80
C ALA A 446 -18.87 3.55 16.78
N PHE A 447 -18.18 4.13 15.77
CA PHE A 447 -16.72 4.19 15.72
C PHE A 447 -16.11 4.87 16.94
N GLY A 448 -16.82 5.81 17.59
CA GLY A 448 -16.40 6.44 18.85
C GLY A 448 -16.28 5.45 20.01
N ARG A 449 -17.20 4.48 20.09
CA ARG A 449 -17.24 3.40 21.10
C ARG A 449 -17.81 2.13 20.46
N PRO A 450 -16.94 1.26 19.90
CA PRO A 450 -17.38 -0.01 19.35
C PRO A 450 -18.11 -0.86 20.39
N GLY A 451 -19.29 -1.39 20.02
CA GLY A 451 -20.13 -2.17 20.92
C GLY A 451 -21.16 -1.36 21.70
N ALA A 452 -21.30 -0.06 21.45
CA ALA A 452 -22.39 0.75 22.02
C ALA A 452 -23.77 0.23 21.58
N GLY A 453 -24.74 0.28 22.49
CA GLY A 453 -26.12 -0.10 22.21
C GLY A 453 -26.83 0.87 21.28
N GLU A 454 -27.94 0.42 20.70
CA GLU A 454 -28.73 1.26 19.77
C GLU A 454 -29.23 2.54 20.44
N GLU A 455 -29.72 2.43 21.66
CA GLU A 455 -30.24 3.57 22.43
C GLU A 455 -29.15 4.62 22.69
N GLU A 456 -27.91 4.21 22.96
CA GLU A 456 -26.77 5.10 23.16
C GLU A 456 -26.37 5.82 21.86
N ILE A 457 -26.42 5.11 20.73
CA ILE A 457 -26.13 5.68 19.41
C ILE A 457 -27.18 6.72 19.02
N VAL A 458 -28.46 6.41 19.26
CA VAL A 458 -29.57 7.32 18.99
C VAL A 458 -29.51 8.55 19.91
N SER A 459 -29.23 8.37 21.20
CA SER A 459 -29.05 9.47 22.15
C SER A 459 -27.91 10.41 21.72
N ALA A 460 -26.75 9.84 21.36
CA ALA A 460 -25.62 10.64 20.86
C ALA A 460 -25.95 11.39 19.56
N ALA A 461 -26.74 10.80 18.67
CA ALA A 461 -27.20 11.45 17.46
C ALA A 461 -28.21 12.59 17.75
N GLN A 462 -29.08 12.44 18.75
CA GLN A 462 -30.00 13.49 19.20
C GLN A 462 -29.24 14.67 19.80
N ASP A 463 -28.27 14.41 20.68
CA ASP A 463 -27.42 15.43 21.27
C ASP A 463 -26.57 16.19 20.23
N ALA A 464 -26.19 15.51 19.16
CA ALA A 464 -25.50 16.11 18.01
C ALA A 464 -26.44 16.77 17.00
N ALA A 465 -27.74 16.86 17.25
CA ALA A 465 -28.75 17.32 16.30
C ALA A 465 -28.69 16.57 14.95
N ALA A 466 -28.32 15.30 14.97
CA ALA A 466 -28.18 14.46 13.78
C ALA A 466 -29.38 13.54 13.55
N HIS A 467 -30.14 13.21 14.60
CA HIS A 467 -31.22 12.23 14.57
C HIS A 467 -32.28 12.54 13.49
N ASP A 468 -32.77 13.77 13.42
CA ASP A 468 -33.88 14.14 12.54
C ASP A 468 -33.52 13.94 11.08
N PHE A 469 -32.38 14.47 10.62
CA PHE A 469 -31.97 14.28 9.23
C PHE A 469 -31.60 12.82 8.90
N ILE A 470 -31.15 12.02 9.90
CA ILE A 470 -30.89 10.59 9.69
C ILE A 470 -32.18 9.85 9.37
N LEU A 471 -33.29 10.20 10.04
CA LEU A 471 -34.60 9.59 9.80
C LEU A 471 -35.24 10.02 8.47
N GLU A 472 -34.78 11.12 7.85
CA GLU A 472 -35.22 11.53 6.51
C GLU A 472 -34.71 10.57 5.41
N PHE A 473 -33.63 9.82 5.67
CA PHE A 473 -33.15 8.81 4.74
C PHE A 473 -34.03 7.56 4.76
N PRO A 474 -34.28 6.92 3.61
CA PRO A 474 -35.14 5.73 3.52
C PRO A 474 -34.71 4.58 4.45
N GLU A 475 -33.41 4.42 4.68
CA GLU A 475 -32.83 3.37 5.51
C GLU A 475 -32.42 3.88 6.91
N GLY A 476 -32.70 5.16 7.25
CA GLY A 476 -32.36 5.76 8.52
C GLY A 476 -30.90 5.56 8.91
N TYR A 477 -30.64 5.00 10.09
CA TYR A 477 -29.30 4.72 10.60
C TYR A 477 -28.53 3.68 9.77
N GLU A 478 -29.21 2.83 9.01
CA GLU A 478 -28.58 1.83 8.13
C GLU A 478 -28.20 2.40 6.75
N THR A 479 -28.48 3.67 6.52
CA THR A 479 -28.09 4.35 5.29
C THR A 479 -26.58 4.26 5.09
N TYR A 480 -26.16 3.70 3.94
CA TYR A 480 -24.75 3.53 3.59
C TYR A 480 -24.16 4.87 3.13
N VAL A 481 -23.06 5.26 3.76
CA VAL A 481 -22.33 6.48 3.45
C VAL A 481 -21.23 6.14 2.45
N GLY A 482 -21.26 6.75 1.26
CA GLY A 482 -20.22 6.55 0.25
C GLY A 482 -18.83 7.00 0.72
N GLU A 483 -17.79 6.71 -0.11
CA GLU A 483 -16.43 7.12 0.20
C GLU A 483 -16.35 8.60 0.59
N ARG A 484 -15.75 8.89 1.75
CA ARG A 484 -15.64 10.24 2.35
C ARG A 484 -16.99 10.95 2.53
N GLY A 485 -18.08 10.20 2.62
CA GLY A 485 -19.40 10.79 2.85
C GLY A 485 -19.97 11.58 1.65
N VAL A 486 -19.64 11.22 0.43
CA VAL A 486 -20.08 11.95 -0.80
C VAL A 486 -21.59 12.18 -0.84
N THR A 487 -22.38 11.32 -0.22
CA THR A 487 -23.84 11.38 -0.17
C THR A 487 -24.39 12.37 0.85
N LEU A 488 -23.57 12.93 1.74
CA LEU A 488 -23.97 13.80 2.83
C LEU A 488 -23.46 15.24 2.63
N SER A 489 -24.24 16.23 3.09
CA SER A 489 -23.80 17.63 3.14
C SER A 489 -22.66 17.81 4.17
N GLY A 490 -21.91 18.90 4.07
CA GLY A 490 -20.85 19.23 5.03
C GLY A 490 -21.34 19.26 6.47
N GLY A 491 -22.48 19.90 6.74
CA GLY A 491 -23.08 19.97 8.07
C GLY A 491 -23.61 18.64 8.59
N GLN A 492 -24.13 17.76 7.72
CA GLN A 492 -24.54 16.41 8.09
C GLN A 492 -23.33 15.56 8.52
N LYS A 493 -22.23 15.61 7.74
CA LYS A 493 -20.98 14.92 8.10
C LYS A 493 -20.46 15.37 9.46
N GLN A 494 -20.48 16.65 9.70
CA GLN A 494 -19.99 17.25 10.93
C GLN A 494 -20.83 16.83 12.14
N ARG A 495 -22.16 16.85 12.03
CA ARG A 495 -23.05 16.38 13.10
C ARG A 495 -22.85 14.89 13.43
N ILE A 496 -22.56 14.05 12.42
CA ILE A 496 -22.18 12.65 12.63
C ILE A 496 -20.84 12.55 13.39
N ALA A 497 -19.84 13.39 13.05
CA ALA A 497 -18.57 13.40 13.79
C ALA A 497 -18.73 13.90 15.24
N ILE A 498 -19.62 14.86 15.47
CA ILE A 498 -19.98 15.30 16.82
C ILE A 498 -20.66 14.16 17.60
N ALA A 499 -21.62 13.44 16.98
CA ALA A 499 -22.26 12.28 17.59
C ALA A 499 -21.24 11.19 17.96
N ARG A 500 -20.24 10.94 17.09
CA ARG A 500 -19.12 10.03 17.36
C ARG A 500 -18.33 10.46 18.60
N ALA A 501 -18.07 11.77 18.76
CA ALA A 501 -17.34 12.32 19.89
C ALA A 501 -18.18 12.27 21.19
N ILE A 502 -19.47 12.55 21.10
CA ILE A 502 -20.43 12.44 22.25
C ILE A 502 -20.49 10.99 22.74
N LEU A 503 -20.67 10.02 21.84
CA LEU A 503 -20.75 8.61 22.17
C LEU A 503 -19.48 8.09 22.86
N LYS A 504 -18.33 8.64 22.53
CA LYS A 504 -17.06 8.31 23.15
C LYS A 504 -16.96 8.77 24.61
N ASP A 505 -17.65 9.85 24.97
CA ASP A 505 -17.66 10.51 26.30
C ASP A 505 -16.23 10.81 26.84
N PRO A 506 -15.42 11.59 26.11
CA PRO A 506 -14.05 11.88 26.49
C PRO A 506 -13.98 12.93 27.61
N ARG A 507 -12.91 12.89 28.43
CA ARG A 507 -12.63 13.94 29.41
C ARG A 507 -11.94 15.16 28.77
N ILE A 508 -11.17 14.96 27.72
CA ILE A 508 -10.54 16.03 26.95
C ILE A 508 -11.15 16.04 25.55
N LEU A 509 -11.48 17.23 25.08
CA LEU A 509 -12.05 17.46 23.76
C LEU A 509 -11.17 18.38 22.93
N ILE A 510 -10.97 18.02 21.66
CA ILE A 510 -10.26 18.83 20.67
C ILE A 510 -11.21 19.14 19.52
N LEU A 511 -11.42 20.43 19.25
CA LEU A 511 -12.28 20.90 18.18
C LEU A 511 -11.45 21.77 17.22
N ASP A 512 -11.26 21.27 15.99
CA ASP A 512 -10.52 21.99 14.95
C ASP A 512 -11.52 22.59 13.97
N ASP A 513 -11.76 23.91 14.08
CA ASP A 513 -12.56 24.77 13.18
C ASP A 513 -13.80 24.11 12.53
N ALA A 514 -14.70 23.68 13.40
CA ALA A 514 -15.79 22.79 13.02
C ALA A 514 -16.96 23.45 12.20
N THR A 515 -16.85 24.67 11.62
CA THR A 515 -18.05 25.36 11.07
C THR A 515 -17.84 26.13 9.76
N SER A 516 -16.79 25.93 9.00
CA SER A 516 -16.37 26.84 7.91
C SER A 516 -17.15 26.76 6.59
N SER A 517 -18.17 25.90 6.41
CA SER A 517 -18.81 25.70 5.10
C SER A 517 -20.28 25.32 5.15
N VAL A 518 -21.07 25.89 6.08
CA VAL A 518 -22.45 25.45 6.34
C VAL A 518 -23.40 26.66 6.29
N ASP A 519 -24.66 26.45 5.91
CA ASP A 519 -25.71 27.44 5.99
C ASP A 519 -26.00 27.85 7.45
N THR A 520 -26.54 29.06 7.65
CA THR A 520 -26.74 29.69 8.97
C THR A 520 -27.61 28.86 9.93
N GLU A 521 -28.63 28.17 9.42
CA GLU A 521 -29.51 27.33 10.25
C GLU A 521 -28.80 26.09 10.75
N THR A 522 -28.14 25.37 9.84
CA THR A 522 -27.31 24.19 10.20
C THR A 522 -26.17 24.58 11.12
N GLU A 523 -25.60 25.77 10.95
CA GLU A 523 -24.57 26.29 11.84
C GLU A 523 -25.06 26.46 13.27
N ALA A 524 -26.24 27.02 13.49
CA ALA A 524 -26.82 27.17 14.81
C ALA A 524 -27.01 25.82 15.51
N LEU A 525 -27.45 24.80 14.78
CA LEU A 525 -27.57 23.42 15.28
C LEU A 525 -26.21 22.83 15.67
N ILE A 526 -25.18 23.03 14.86
CA ILE A 526 -23.82 22.57 15.12
C ILE A 526 -23.25 23.25 16.38
N GLN A 527 -23.43 24.57 16.51
CA GLN A 527 -22.97 25.32 17.67
C GLN A 527 -23.65 24.85 18.96
N ALA A 528 -24.96 24.60 18.91
CA ALA A 528 -25.70 24.06 20.07
C ALA A 528 -25.21 22.64 20.44
N ALA A 529 -24.90 21.80 19.46
CA ALA A 529 -24.36 20.46 19.68
C ALA A 529 -22.93 20.52 20.27
N LEU A 530 -22.09 21.43 19.76
CA LEU A 530 -20.73 21.64 20.28
C LEU A 530 -20.75 22.16 21.72
N ALA A 531 -21.64 23.10 22.04
CA ALA A 531 -21.80 23.61 23.40
C ALA A 531 -22.15 22.49 24.40
N ARG A 532 -23.12 21.62 24.04
CA ARG A 532 -23.45 20.42 24.84
C ARG A 532 -22.26 19.45 24.95
N LEU A 533 -21.55 19.24 23.84
CA LEU A 533 -20.36 18.36 23.85
C LEU A 533 -19.23 18.91 24.74
N MET A 534 -19.06 20.22 24.86
CA MET A 534 -18.03 20.84 25.71
C MET A 534 -18.38 20.85 27.20
N GLU A 535 -19.64 20.71 27.56
CA GLU A 535 -20.12 20.81 28.95
C GLU A 535 -19.43 19.78 29.86
N GLY A 536 -18.78 20.25 30.92
CA GLY A 536 -18.08 19.41 31.89
C GLY A 536 -16.78 18.77 31.39
N ARG A 537 -16.27 19.15 30.20
CA ARG A 537 -15.05 18.60 29.59
C ARG A 537 -13.98 19.68 29.39
N THR A 538 -12.72 19.32 29.59
CA THR A 538 -11.60 20.20 29.23
C THR A 538 -11.49 20.26 27.70
N SER A 539 -11.78 21.42 27.11
CA SER A 539 -11.97 21.56 25.68
C SER A 539 -10.94 22.51 25.05
N PHE A 540 -10.30 22.11 23.97
CA PHE A 540 -9.41 22.91 23.14
C PHE A 540 -10.08 23.20 21.81
N VAL A 541 -10.27 24.48 21.49
CA VAL A 541 -10.98 24.91 20.27
C VAL A 541 -10.08 25.82 19.45
N ILE A 542 -9.83 25.50 18.19
CA ILE A 542 -9.26 26.48 17.26
C ILE A 542 -10.37 27.44 16.86
N ALA A 543 -10.30 28.67 17.38
CA ALA A 543 -11.37 29.63 17.21
C ALA A 543 -11.16 30.49 15.95
N GLN A 544 -12.15 30.49 15.07
CA GLN A 544 -12.25 31.43 13.95
C GLN A 544 -13.48 32.35 14.09
N ARG A 545 -14.29 32.16 15.16
CA ARG A 545 -15.52 32.89 15.40
C ARG A 545 -15.53 33.56 16.78
N LEU A 546 -16.15 34.72 16.81
CA LEU A 546 -16.23 35.52 18.04
C LEU A 546 -17.08 34.84 19.13
N SER A 547 -18.15 34.13 18.74
CA SER A 547 -19.00 33.37 19.68
C SER A 547 -18.21 32.37 20.51
N THR A 548 -17.28 31.66 19.89
CA THR A 548 -16.39 30.69 20.55
C THR A 548 -15.42 31.38 21.53
N LEU A 549 -14.86 32.55 21.14
CA LEU A 549 -13.95 33.32 22.00
C LEU A 549 -14.63 33.90 23.25
N ARG A 550 -15.89 34.33 23.12
CA ARG A 550 -16.67 34.84 24.25
C ARG A 550 -17.06 33.75 25.26
N GLN A 551 -17.24 32.53 24.80
CA GLN A 551 -17.57 31.38 25.65
C GLN A 551 -16.33 30.79 26.32
N ALA A 552 -15.14 31.03 25.80
CA ALA A 552 -13.91 30.47 26.31
C ALA A 552 -13.55 31.00 27.71
N ASP A 553 -13.04 30.10 28.55
CA ASP A 553 -12.50 30.42 29.89
C ASP A 553 -11.07 30.91 29.79
N MET A 554 -10.35 30.47 28.76
CA MET A 554 -9.00 30.91 28.43
C MET A 554 -8.85 31.13 26.92
N VAL A 555 -8.21 32.22 26.54
CA VAL A 555 -7.86 32.48 25.13
C VAL A 555 -6.34 32.61 25.01
N LEU A 556 -5.74 31.75 24.17
CA LEU A 556 -4.30 31.77 23.87
C LEU A 556 -4.09 32.37 22.47
N VAL A 557 -3.41 33.48 22.38
CA VAL A 557 -3.03 34.10 21.11
C VAL A 557 -1.63 33.66 20.73
N LEU A 558 -1.55 32.88 19.64
CA LEU A 558 -0.25 32.43 19.14
C LEU A 558 0.24 33.34 18.00
N GLU A 559 1.45 33.82 18.15
CA GLU A 559 2.20 34.57 17.15
C GLU A 559 3.66 34.15 17.16
N GLN A 560 4.26 34.07 15.96
CA GLN A 560 5.68 33.73 15.81
C GLN A 560 6.11 32.50 16.63
N ARG A 561 5.24 31.47 16.69
CA ARG A 561 5.50 30.18 17.36
C ARG A 561 5.44 30.19 18.87
N ARG A 562 5.07 31.32 19.50
CA ARG A 562 4.96 31.53 20.96
C ARG A 562 3.56 31.97 21.34
N ILE A 563 3.27 31.90 22.62
CA ILE A 563 2.06 32.52 23.18
C ILE A 563 2.39 34.03 23.33
N ALA A 564 1.79 34.84 22.47
CA ALA A 564 1.96 36.30 22.49
C ALA A 564 1.07 36.96 23.54
N ALA A 565 -0.12 36.41 23.80
CA ALA A 565 -1.02 36.89 24.85
C ALA A 565 -1.89 35.76 25.38
N CYS A 566 -2.27 35.81 26.64
CA CYS A 566 -3.18 34.87 27.30
C CYS A 566 -4.20 35.69 28.09
N GLY A 567 -5.49 35.51 27.75
CA GLY A 567 -6.62 36.03 28.52
C GLY A 567 -7.31 34.93 29.29
N ARG A 568 -7.80 35.22 30.49
CA ARG A 568 -8.52 34.29 31.35
C ARG A 568 -9.83 34.90 31.82
N ARG A 569 -10.88 34.08 31.84
CA ARG A 569 -12.16 34.52 32.39
C ARG A 569 -12.04 34.72 33.89
N THR A 570 -12.47 35.88 34.38
CA THR A 570 -12.58 36.23 35.80
C THR A 570 -14.05 36.44 36.16
N ALA A 571 -14.35 36.73 37.43
CA ALA A 571 -15.71 37.06 37.85
C ALA A 571 -16.26 38.35 37.21
N GLU A 572 -15.38 39.27 36.79
CA GLU A 572 -15.74 40.61 36.30
C GLU A 572 -15.62 40.74 34.79
N HIS A 573 -14.71 39.99 34.13
CA HIS A 573 -14.41 40.10 32.71
C HIS A 573 -14.33 38.73 32.05
N THR A 574 -14.79 38.65 30.78
CA THR A 574 -14.52 37.47 29.92
C THR A 574 -13.06 37.48 29.48
N ALA A 575 -12.50 36.33 29.09
CA ALA A 575 -11.15 36.25 28.52
C ALA A 575 -10.99 37.13 27.24
N HIS A 576 -12.09 37.35 26.51
CA HIS A 576 -12.16 38.26 25.39
C HIS A 576 -11.98 39.74 25.80
N ASP A 577 -12.70 40.20 26.83
CA ASP A 577 -12.65 41.57 27.30
C ASP A 577 -11.26 41.88 27.84
N GLU A 578 -10.69 41.01 28.66
CA GLU A 578 -9.32 41.14 29.17
C GLU A 578 -8.29 41.32 28.04
N LEU A 579 -8.38 40.47 27.01
CA LEU A 579 -7.44 40.56 25.88
C LEU A 579 -7.61 41.83 25.03
N LEU A 580 -8.81 42.38 24.94
CA LEU A 580 -9.02 43.66 24.25
C LEU A 580 -8.29 44.81 24.94
N GLU A 581 -8.16 44.73 26.28
CA GLU A 581 -7.49 45.77 27.07
C GLU A 581 -5.96 45.61 27.06
N ILE A 582 -5.46 44.34 27.16
CA ILE A 582 -4.04 44.09 27.36
C ILE A 582 -3.23 43.79 26.09
N SER A 583 -3.89 43.41 24.99
CA SER A 583 -3.20 42.95 23.78
C SER A 583 -3.60 43.72 22.54
N GLY A 584 -2.70 44.59 22.06
CA GLY A 584 -2.91 45.31 20.78
C GLY A 584 -3.02 44.35 19.58
N LEU A 585 -2.30 43.23 19.60
CA LEU A 585 -2.39 42.19 18.57
C LEU A 585 -3.78 41.56 18.55
N TYR A 586 -4.34 41.21 19.71
CA TYR A 586 -5.68 40.64 19.79
C TYR A 586 -6.74 41.65 19.32
N ALA A 587 -6.61 42.90 19.74
CA ALA A 587 -7.49 43.98 19.30
C ALA A 587 -7.44 44.18 17.78
N GLU A 588 -6.29 44.09 17.14
CA GLU A 588 -6.14 44.15 15.69
C GLU A 588 -6.86 43.00 14.99
N ILE A 589 -6.67 41.74 15.46
CA ILE A 589 -7.37 40.56 14.94
C ILE A 589 -8.89 40.71 15.12
N TYR A 590 -9.32 41.17 16.29
CA TYR A 590 -10.74 41.39 16.58
C TYR A 590 -11.36 42.40 15.61
N TYR A 591 -10.80 43.60 15.50
CA TYR A 591 -11.37 44.66 14.65
C TYR A 591 -11.30 44.33 13.15
N ARG A 592 -10.29 43.61 12.68
CA ARG A 592 -10.11 43.28 11.26
C ARG A 592 -10.86 42.03 10.81
N GLN A 593 -10.94 41.01 11.66
CA GLN A 593 -11.44 39.68 11.22
C GLN A 593 -12.73 39.26 11.91
N LEU A 594 -12.90 39.55 13.19
CA LEU A 594 -13.98 38.99 14.00
C LEU A 594 -15.20 39.92 14.09
N ARG A 595 -14.99 41.21 14.30
CA ARG A 595 -16.08 42.22 14.41
C ARG A 595 -16.95 42.33 13.17
N PRO A 596 -16.44 42.28 11.93
CA PRO A 596 -17.30 42.34 10.73
C PRO A 596 -18.29 41.17 10.64
N GLN A 597 -18.00 40.04 11.31
CA GLN A 597 -18.91 38.90 11.37
C GLN A 597 -20.15 39.16 12.26
N GLU A 598 -20.04 40.01 13.28
CA GLU A 598 -21.18 40.43 14.11
C GLU A 598 -22.16 41.32 13.33
N GLU A 599 -21.63 42.24 12.54
CA GLU A 599 -22.47 43.18 11.78
C GLU A 599 -23.31 42.53 10.68
N VAL A 600 -22.90 41.34 10.22
CA VAL A 600 -23.64 40.53 9.22
C VAL A 600 -24.76 39.71 9.88
N VAL A 601 -24.64 39.29 11.11
CA VAL A 601 -25.64 38.48 11.84
C VAL A 601 -26.83 39.34 12.31
N PHE A 602 -26.63 40.64 12.48
CA PHE A 602 -27.68 41.58 12.92
C PHE A 602 -28.35 42.37 11.77
N ARG A 603 -28.04 42.08 10.50
CA ARG A 603 -28.74 42.55 9.30
C ARG A 603 -29.56 41.43 8.65
#